data_35de115346405e426fd97c2c7df042a4
#
_entry.id   35de115346405e426fd97c2c7df042a4
#
_cell.length_a   1.000
_cell.length_b   1.000
_cell.length_c   1.000
_cell.angle_alpha   90.00
_cell.angle_beta   90.00
_cell.angle_gamma   90.00
#
_symmetry.space_group_name_H-M   'P 1'
#
loop_
_entity.id
_entity.type
_entity.pdbx_description
1 polymer ?
#
loop_
_entity_poly.entity_id
_entity_poly.type
_entity_poly.pdbx_seq_one_letter_code
_entity_poly.pdbx_strand_id
1 'polypeptide(L)'
;MNNDPNNHPLPGNFLGTIYKGGFIVPVIQTLLLTVIALSIERYIAIGAAFGKGSLAKFVANIKAALAAGDMKKAQELCDSQRGSVANVVNATLKKYAEMENDTTLAKDQKLLAIQKELEEATALELPMMEQNLPIIGTITTLGTLMGLLGTVIGMI
;
A
#
# COMPACT_ATOMS: atom_id res chain seq x y z
N MET A 1 20.37 -11.39 -37.45
CA MET A 1 20.02 -12.64 -38.12
C MET A 1 20.90 -12.71 -39.36
N ASN A 2 22.09 -13.16 -39.19
CA ASN A 2 23.12 -13.05 -40.18
C ASN A 2 23.29 -14.44 -40.82
N ASN A 3 22.46 -14.82 -41.78
CA ASN A 3 22.55 -15.98 -42.67
C ASN A 3 22.85 -17.35 -42.00
N ASP A 4 22.52 -17.48 -40.70
CA ASP A 4 22.65 -18.71 -39.97
C ASP A 4 21.42 -19.60 -40.24
N PRO A 5 21.57 -20.82 -40.80
CA PRO A 5 20.47 -21.70 -41.13
C PRO A 5 19.59 -22.06 -39.90
N ASN A 6 20.13 -21.94 -38.71
CA ASN A 6 19.38 -22.16 -37.43
C ASN A 6 18.80 -20.90 -36.81
N ASN A 7 18.93 -19.76 -37.47
CA ASN A 7 18.34 -18.46 -37.06
C ASN A 7 18.71 -18.06 -35.60
N HIS A 8 19.94 -18.40 -35.17
CA HIS A 8 20.43 -18.03 -33.83
C HIS A 8 20.66 -16.52 -33.74
N PRO A 9 20.23 -15.87 -32.62
CA PRO A 9 20.55 -14.48 -32.40
C PRO A 9 22.05 -14.28 -32.24
N LEU A 10 22.56 -13.16 -32.74
CA LEU A 10 23.97 -12.78 -32.54
C LEU A 10 24.28 -12.65 -31.05
N PRO A 11 25.47 -12.99 -30.59
CA PRO A 11 25.90 -12.78 -29.21
C PRO A 11 25.71 -11.31 -28.81
N GLY A 12 24.95 -11.06 -27.77
CA GLY A 12 24.60 -9.72 -27.31
C GLY A 12 23.29 -9.12 -27.87
N ASN A 13 22.59 -9.81 -28.77
CA ASN A 13 21.28 -9.35 -29.25
C ASN A 13 20.15 -9.84 -28.33
N PHE A 14 19.85 -9.04 -27.30
CA PHE A 14 18.86 -9.35 -26.27
C PHE A 14 17.45 -9.57 -26.86
N LEU A 15 17.05 -8.75 -27.84
CA LEU A 15 15.74 -8.85 -28.51
C LEU A 15 15.62 -10.14 -29.35
N GLY A 16 16.70 -10.58 -29.97
CA GLY A 16 16.72 -11.83 -30.72
C GLY A 16 16.59 -13.07 -29.81
N THR A 17 17.15 -13.01 -28.61
CA THR A 17 17.02 -14.07 -27.59
C THR A 17 15.60 -14.14 -27.05
N ILE A 18 14.96 -13.00 -26.80
CA ILE A 18 13.55 -12.90 -26.38
C ILE A 18 12.62 -13.49 -27.45
N TYR A 19 12.87 -13.18 -28.74
CA TYR A 19 12.05 -13.68 -29.84
C TYR A 19 12.13 -15.22 -29.95
N LYS A 20 13.30 -15.81 -29.73
CA LYS A 20 13.53 -17.26 -29.78
C LYS A 20 12.91 -18.02 -28.59
N GLY A 21 12.64 -17.36 -27.47
CA GLY A 21 11.97 -17.93 -26.30
C GLY A 21 10.49 -18.28 -26.48
N GLY A 22 9.94 -18.08 -27.68
CA GLY A 22 8.56 -18.43 -28.05
C GLY A 22 7.50 -17.55 -27.37
N PHE A 23 6.25 -18.02 -27.41
CA PHE A 23 5.07 -17.28 -26.91
C PHE A 23 5.10 -16.96 -25.41
N ILE A 24 5.79 -17.77 -24.60
CA ILE A 24 5.80 -17.64 -23.13
C ILE A 24 6.60 -16.42 -22.67
N VAL A 25 7.68 -16.08 -23.38
CA VAL A 25 8.55 -14.96 -23.00
C VAL A 25 7.82 -13.60 -23.02
N PRO A 26 7.06 -13.23 -24.04
CA PRO A 26 6.24 -12.01 -24.03
C PRO A 26 5.23 -11.98 -22.86
N VAL A 27 4.62 -13.12 -22.51
CA VAL A 27 3.67 -13.22 -21.41
C VAL A 27 4.36 -12.92 -20.07
N ILE A 28 5.52 -13.54 -19.81
CA ILE A 28 6.29 -13.28 -18.59
C ILE A 28 6.76 -11.82 -18.55
N GLN A 29 7.14 -11.25 -19.69
CA GLN A 29 7.56 -9.85 -19.77
C GLN A 29 6.42 -8.88 -19.44
N THR A 30 5.20 -9.16 -19.92
CA THR A 30 4.03 -8.34 -19.54
C THR A 30 3.68 -8.46 -18.06
N LEU A 31 3.76 -9.64 -17.47
CA LEU A 31 3.59 -9.84 -16.03
C LEU A 31 4.63 -9.05 -15.23
N LEU A 32 5.90 -9.08 -15.65
CA LEU A 32 6.96 -8.31 -15.00
C LEU A 32 6.68 -6.80 -15.03
N LEU A 33 6.31 -6.26 -16.19
CA LEU A 33 5.98 -4.85 -16.33
C LEU A 33 4.77 -4.46 -15.48
N THR A 34 3.77 -5.32 -15.40
CA THR A 34 2.58 -5.10 -14.56
C THR A 34 2.95 -5.05 -13.07
N VAL A 35 3.79 -5.97 -12.60
CA VAL A 35 4.27 -5.95 -11.20
C VAL A 35 5.06 -4.68 -10.89
N ILE A 36 5.93 -4.24 -11.79
CA ILE A 36 6.70 -3.00 -11.62
C ILE A 36 5.75 -1.80 -11.53
N ALA A 37 4.76 -1.70 -12.43
CA ALA A 37 3.78 -0.61 -12.43
C ALA A 37 2.96 -0.58 -11.14
N LEU A 38 2.45 -1.72 -10.69
CA LEU A 38 1.71 -1.84 -9.43
C LEU A 38 2.58 -1.55 -8.20
N SER A 39 3.86 -1.94 -8.24
CA SER A 39 4.80 -1.66 -7.14
C SER A 39 5.07 -0.16 -7.00
N ILE A 40 5.24 0.55 -8.12
CA ILE A 40 5.43 2.01 -8.14
C ILE A 40 4.16 2.70 -7.62
N GLU A 41 2.98 2.26 -8.08
CA GLU A 41 1.70 2.79 -7.62
C GLU A 41 1.55 2.60 -6.10
N ARG A 42 1.87 1.42 -5.57
CA ARG A 42 1.83 1.15 -4.13
C ARG A 42 2.82 2.00 -3.34
N TYR A 43 4.03 2.16 -3.85
CA TYR A 43 5.01 3.02 -3.19
C TYR A 43 4.50 4.47 -3.04
N ILE A 44 3.88 5.01 -4.08
CA ILE A 44 3.30 6.36 -4.06
C ILE A 44 2.08 6.42 -3.11
N ALA A 45 1.18 5.43 -3.17
CA ALA A 45 -0.02 5.38 -2.35
C ALA A 45 0.30 5.26 -0.86
N ILE A 46 1.25 4.38 -0.49
CA ILE A 46 1.71 4.24 0.90
C ILE A 46 2.41 5.52 1.36
N GLY A 47 3.24 6.13 0.52
CA GLY A 47 3.85 7.42 0.82
C GLY A 47 2.82 8.52 1.09
N ALA A 48 1.74 8.57 0.32
CA ALA A 48 0.64 9.49 0.54
C ALA A 48 -0.16 9.19 1.82
N ALA A 49 -0.28 7.93 2.22
CA ALA A 49 -0.97 7.50 3.44
C ALA A 49 -0.26 7.96 4.72
N PHE A 50 1.06 8.12 4.71
CA PHE A 50 1.82 8.71 5.82
C PHE A 50 1.60 10.22 5.97
N GLY A 51 1.07 10.89 4.94
CA GLY A 51 0.81 12.32 4.95
C GLY A 51 2.07 13.18 4.77
N LYS A 52 1.97 14.45 5.18
CA LYS A 52 3.04 15.44 5.01
C LYS A 52 3.96 15.48 6.24
N GLY A 53 5.22 15.13 6.06
CA GLY A 53 6.23 15.27 7.10
C GLY A 53 6.52 13.99 7.90
N SER A 54 7.12 14.14 9.07
CA SER A 54 7.53 13.02 9.92
C SER A 54 6.40 12.58 10.84
N LEU A 55 5.96 11.33 10.70
CA LEU A 55 4.95 10.72 11.55
C LEU A 55 5.30 10.78 13.06
N ALA A 56 6.59 10.61 13.37
CA ALA A 56 7.06 10.69 14.77
C ALA A 56 6.85 12.08 15.38
N LYS A 57 7.12 13.15 14.59
CA LYS A 57 6.87 14.54 15.03
C LYS A 57 5.38 14.81 15.15
N PHE A 58 4.57 14.32 14.23
CA PHE A 58 3.11 14.43 14.28
C PHE A 58 2.56 13.81 15.57
N VAL A 59 2.92 12.56 15.88
CA VAL A 59 2.47 11.88 17.11
C VAL A 59 2.93 12.62 18.37
N ALA A 60 4.17 13.13 18.40
CA ALA A 60 4.67 13.91 19.53
C ALA A 60 3.87 15.22 19.71
N ASN A 61 3.57 15.92 18.62
CA ASN A 61 2.80 17.17 18.66
C ASN A 61 1.34 16.93 19.10
N ILE A 62 0.70 15.84 18.62
CA ILE A 62 -0.65 15.46 19.06
C ILE A 62 -0.66 15.16 20.56
N LYS A 63 0.31 14.37 21.05
CA LYS A 63 0.43 14.09 22.49
C LYS A 63 0.60 15.36 23.32
N ALA A 64 1.42 16.29 22.85
CA ALA A 64 1.64 17.57 23.52
C ALA A 64 0.36 18.44 23.54
N ALA A 65 -0.36 18.51 22.42
CA ALA A 65 -1.63 19.25 22.34
C ALA A 65 -2.70 18.66 23.26
N LEU A 66 -2.83 17.31 23.29
CA LEU A 66 -3.76 16.62 24.20
C LEU A 66 -3.39 16.80 25.66
N ALA A 67 -2.12 16.76 26.01
CA ALA A 67 -1.64 17.02 27.37
C ALA A 67 -1.93 18.45 27.83
N ALA A 68 -1.95 19.41 26.90
CA ALA A 68 -2.34 20.79 27.15
C ALA A 68 -3.88 21.03 27.15
N GLY A 69 -4.69 20.03 26.83
CA GLY A 69 -6.14 20.13 26.71
C GLY A 69 -6.62 20.90 25.47
N ASP A 70 -5.72 21.15 24.50
CA ASP A 70 -6.01 21.94 23.30
C ASP A 70 -6.49 21.04 22.14
N MET A 71 -7.79 20.70 22.19
CA MET A 71 -8.42 19.85 21.17
C MET A 71 -8.44 20.49 19.77
N LYS A 72 -8.57 21.85 19.70
CA LYS A 72 -8.59 22.55 18.41
C LYS A 72 -7.25 22.42 17.72
N LYS A 73 -6.17 22.63 18.45
CA LYS A 73 -4.81 22.47 17.94
C LYS A 73 -4.50 21.03 17.52
N ALA A 74 -5.02 20.04 18.26
CA ALA A 74 -4.87 18.63 17.86
C ALA A 74 -5.59 18.35 16.53
N GLN A 75 -6.77 18.89 16.30
CA GLN A 75 -7.51 18.76 15.03
C GLN A 75 -6.79 19.48 13.88
N GLU A 76 -6.30 20.70 14.09
CA GLU A 76 -5.52 21.45 13.08
C GLU A 76 -4.25 20.68 12.67
N LEU A 77 -3.58 20.04 13.62
CA LEU A 77 -2.42 19.17 13.33
C LEU A 77 -2.79 17.99 12.44
N CYS A 78 -3.96 17.36 12.67
CA CYS A 78 -4.45 16.28 11.82
C CYS A 78 -4.76 16.78 10.40
N ASP A 79 -5.43 17.93 10.26
CA ASP A 79 -5.77 18.52 8.96
C ASP A 79 -4.53 18.97 8.18
N SER A 80 -3.47 19.38 8.89
CA SER A 80 -2.19 19.73 8.29
C SER A 80 -1.39 18.53 7.83
N GLN A 81 -1.36 17.47 8.64
CA GLN A 81 -0.62 16.23 8.35
C GLN A 81 -1.19 15.53 7.12
N ARG A 82 -2.50 15.39 7.03
CA ARG A 82 -3.23 14.60 6.03
C ARG A 82 -2.72 13.15 5.96
N GLY A 83 -3.50 12.29 5.33
CA GLY A 83 -3.19 10.87 5.19
C GLY A 83 -3.95 10.00 6.18
N SER A 84 -3.89 8.68 5.99
CA SER A 84 -4.71 7.70 6.70
C SER A 84 -4.52 7.75 8.23
N VAL A 85 -3.29 7.93 8.69
CA VAL A 85 -3.02 8.04 10.14
C VAL A 85 -3.67 9.28 10.74
N ALA A 86 -3.60 10.41 10.04
CA ALA A 86 -4.23 11.65 10.51
C ALA A 86 -5.77 11.52 10.52
N ASN A 87 -6.36 10.82 9.54
CA ASN A 87 -7.80 10.56 9.49
C ASN A 87 -8.27 9.72 10.68
N VAL A 88 -7.57 8.63 10.99
CA VAL A 88 -7.88 7.78 12.15
C VAL A 88 -7.78 8.57 13.46
N VAL A 89 -6.72 9.34 13.64
CA VAL A 89 -6.54 10.18 14.83
C VAL A 89 -7.65 11.24 14.92
N ASN A 90 -8.00 11.88 13.81
CA ASN A 90 -9.05 12.92 13.78
C ASN A 90 -10.43 12.33 14.11
N ALA A 91 -10.78 11.16 13.58
CA ALA A 91 -12.02 10.46 13.93
C ALA A 91 -12.08 10.16 15.43
N THR A 92 -10.99 9.62 15.97
CA THR A 92 -10.86 9.30 17.42
C THR A 92 -10.97 10.58 18.28
N LEU A 93 -10.36 11.70 17.86
CA LEU A 93 -10.45 12.98 18.58
C LEU A 93 -11.86 13.54 18.59
N LYS A 94 -12.58 13.43 17.48
CA LYS A 94 -14.01 13.83 17.40
C LYS A 94 -14.84 13.00 18.37
N LYS A 95 -14.64 11.69 18.40
CA LYS A 95 -15.35 10.80 19.33
C LYS A 95 -15.00 11.11 20.78
N TYR A 96 -13.75 11.43 21.07
CA TYR A 96 -13.32 11.86 22.40
C TYR A 96 -14.07 13.13 22.83
N ALA A 97 -14.16 14.15 21.98
CA ALA A 97 -14.87 15.39 22.26
C ALA A 97 -16.40 15.17 22.50
N GLU A 98 -17.01 14.24 21.76
CA GLU A 98 -18.41 13.84 21.99
C GLU A 98 -18.57 13.18 23.37
N MET A 99 -17.68 12.26 23.71
CA MET A 99 -17.74 11.54 24.99
C MET A 99 -17.41 12.43 26.19
N GLU A 100 -16.60 13.47 26.02
CA GLU A 100 -16.31 14.44 27.06
C GLU A 100 -17.56 15.22 27.45
N ASN A 101 -18.39 15.61 26.47
CA ASN A 101 -19.63 16.34 26.67
C ASN A 101 -20.81 15.45 27.12
N ASP A 102 -20.73 14.16 26.99
CA ASP A 102 -21.78 13.23 27.42
C ASP A 102 -21.67 12.96 28.91
N THR A 103 -22.70 13.35 29.65
CA THR A 103 -22.79 13.13 31.10
C THR A 103 -23.50 11.84 31.49
N THR A 104 -24.05 11.09 30.52
CA THR A 104 -24.87 9.90 30.76
C THR A 104 -24.09 8.63 30.90
N LEU A 105 -22.89 8.55 30.27
CA LEU A 105 -22.08 7.36 30.21
C LEU A 105 -21.00 7.30 31.33
N ALA A 106 -20.81 6.12 31.89
CA ALA A 106 -19.71 5.86 32.81
C ALA A 106 -18.35 5.96 32.10
N LYS A 107 -17.28 6.28 32.84
CA LYS A 107 -15.92 6.45 32.31
C LYS A 107 -15.45 5.28 31.47
N ASP A 108 -15.72 4.06 31.92
CA ASP A 108 -15.31 2.84 31.20
C ASP A 108 -16.07 2.68 29.88
N GLN A 109 -17.35 3.06 29.83
CA GLN A 109 -18.15 3.03 28.62
C GLN A 109 -17.68 4.07 27.60
N LYS A 110 -17.26 5.26 28.05
CA LYS A 110 -16.65 6.28 27.19
C LYS A 110 -15.35 5.79 26.57
N LEU A 111 -14.49 5.15 27.35
CA LEU A 111 -13.24 4.57 26.86
C LEU A 111 -13.50 3.50 25.81
N LEU A 112 -14.45 2.59 26.04
CA LEU A 112 -14.86 1.58 25.07
C LEU A 112 -15.40 2.19 23.77
N ALA A 113 -16.19 3.26 23.87
CA ALA A 113 -16.71 3.94 22.69
C ALA A 113 -15.61 4.59 21.85
N ILE A 114 -14.61 5.22 22.50
CA ILE A 114 -13.46 5.81 21.81
C ILE A 114 -12.59 4.72 21.18
N GLN A 115 -12.38 3.61 21.88
CA GLN A 115 -11.62 2.48 21.38
C GLN A 115 -12.27 1.83 20.18
N LYS A 116 -13.61 1.67 20.22
CA LYS A 116 -14.39 1.17 19.10
C LYS A 116 -14.30 2.09 17.89
N GLU A 117 -14.38 3.39 18.05
CA GLU A 117 -14.22 4.37 16.97
C GLU A 117 -12.82 4.28 16.34
N LEU A 118 -11.76 4.12 17.16
CA LEU A 118 -10.40 3.91 16.68
C LEU A 118 -10.30 2.65 15.81
N GLU A 119 -10.91 1.55 16.26
CA GLU A 119 -10.92 0.28 15.52
C GLU A 119 -11.70 0.41 14.20
N GLU A 120 -12.87 1.04 14.23
CA GLU A 120 -13.69 1.28 13.04
C GLU A 120 -12.99 2.21 12.03
N ALA A 121 -12.43 3.32 12.48
CA ALA A 121 -11.66 4.22 11.62
C ALA A 121 -10.44 3.53 11.01
N THR A 122 -9.74 2.69 11.79
CA THR A 122 -8.61 1.91 11.29
C THR A 122 -9.07 0.89 10.26
N ALA A 123 -10.18 0.19 10.51
CA ALA A 123 -10.73 -0.79 9.58
C ALA A 123 -11.20 -0.17 8.25
N LEU A 124 -11.57 1.10 8.23
CA LEU A 124 -11.92 1.84 7.01
C LEU A 124 -10.68 2.26 6.20
N GLU A 125 -9.61 2.66 6.88
CA GLU A 125 -8.38 3.14 6.21
C GLU A 125 -7.48 1.99 5.74
N LEU A 126 -7.47 0.84 6.44
CA LEU A 126 -6.63 -0.31 6.12
C LEU A 126 -6.83 -0.86 4.69
N PRO A 127 -8.07 -1.07 4.21
CA PRO A 127 -8.29 -1.59 2.86
C PRO A 127 -7.72 -0.69 1.76
N MET A 128 -7.70 0.63 1.97
CA MET A 128 -7.09 1.57 1.03
C MET A 128 -5.57 1.39 0.93
N MET A 129 -4.93 1.00 2.03
CA MET A 129 -3.50 0.73 2.06
C MET A 129 -3.15 -0.66 1.51
N GLU A 130 -4.04 -1.63 1.67
CA GLU A 130 -3.84 -3.02 1.23
C GLU A 130 -4.34 -3.29 -0.19
N GLN A 131 -5.06 -2.35 -0.79
CA GLN A 131 -5.56 -2.46 -2.15
C GLN A 131 -4.42 -2.85 -3.12
N ASN A 132 -4.65 -3.79 -4.01
CA ASN A 132 -3.69 -4.33 -4.98
C ASN A 132 -2.54 -5.20 -4.43
N LEU A 133 -2.29 -5.28 -3.12
CA LEU A 133 -1.29 -6.20 -2.58
C LEU A 133 -1.61 -7.68 -2.89
N PRO A 134 -2.86 -8.16 -2.74
CA PRO A 134 -3.23 -9.52 -3.14
C PRO A 134 -3.02 -9.79 -4.62
N ILE A 135 -3.24 -8.78 -5.48
CA ILE A 135 -3.03 -8.88 -6.93
C ILE A 135 -1.54 -9.09 -7.24
N ILE A 136 -0.66 -8.31 -6.61
CA ILE A 136 0.80 -8.47 -6.77
C ILE A 136 1.23 -9.88 -6.36
N GLY A 137 0.73 -10.40 -5.24
CA GLY A 137 0.99 -11.77 -4.78
C GLY A 137 0.53 -12.82 -5.81
N THR A 138 -0.66 -12.67 -6.37
CA THR A 138 -1.19 -13.56 -7.39
C THR A 138 -0.37 -13.54 -8.67
N ILE A 139 0.03 -12.36 -9.16
CA ILE A 139 0.87 -12.21 -10.35
C ILE A 139 2.26 -12.84 -10.13
N THR A 140 2.81 -12.71 -8.92
CA THR A 140 4.09 -13.34 -8.58
C THR A 140 4.01 -14.87 -8.67
N THR A 141 2.94 -15.46 -8.15
CA THR A 141 2.70 -16.91 -8.25
C THR A 141 2.49 -17.35 -9.70
N LEU A 142 1.70 -16.60 -10.48
CA LEU A 142 1.52 -16.85 -11.91
C LEU A 142 2.84 -16.77 -12.68
N GLY A 143 3.69 -15.80 -12.38
CA GLY A 143 5.02 -15.66 -13.00
C GLY A 143 5.90 -16.89 -12.77
N THR A 144 5.89 -17.43 -11.55
CA THR A 144 6.64 -18.66 -11.22
C THR A 144 6.09 -19.86 -11.99
N LEU A 145 4.77 -20.05 -12.06
CA LEU A 145 4.16 -21.14 -12.79
C LEU A 145 4.40 -21.04 -14.30
N MET A 146 4.32 -19.83 -14.86
CA MET A 146 4.64 -19.58 -16.28
C MET A 146 6.11 -19.81 -16.58
N GLY A 147 7.01 -19.50 -15.65
CA GLY A 147 8.44 -19.80 -15.79
C GLY A 147 8.69 -21.31 -15.85
N LEU A 148 8.05 -22.09 -14.96
CA LEU A 148 8.13 -23.56 -15.00
C LEU A 148 7.55 -24.12 -16.29
N LEU A 149 6.38 -23.64 -16.73
CA LEU A 149 5.80 -24.03 -18.00
C LEU A 149 6.72 -23.73 -19.18
N GLY A 150 7.39 -22.56 -19.15
CA GLY A 150 8.38 -22.18 -20.16
C GLY A 150 9.57 -23.13 -20.25
N THR A 151 10.05 -23.64 -19.12
CA THR A 151 11.13 -24.63 -19.12
C THR A 151 10.69 -25.96 -19.70
N VAL A 152 9.48 -26.43 -19.38
CA VAL A 152 8.93 -27.68 -19.93
C VAL A 152 8.75 -27.59 -21.43
N ILE A 153 8.16 -26.51 -21.94
CA ILE A 153 7.94 -26.32 -23.39
C ILE A 153 9.28 -26.13 -24.13
N GLY A 154 10.26 -25.51 -23.47
CA GLY A 154 11.58 -25.32 -24.06
C GLY A 154 12.45 -26.58 -24.16
N MET A 155 12.03 -27.68 -23.48
CA MET A 155 12.70 -28.97 -23.55
C MET A 155 12.08 -29.94 -24.57
N ILE A 156 10.90 -29.60 -25.12
CA ILE A 156 10.22 -30.37 -26.18
C ILE A 156 10.64 -29.86 -27.54
#